data_603b25e663c690f0fef52c3fc9fec80a
#
_entry.id   603b25e663c690f0fef52c3fc9fec80a
#
_cell.length_a   1.000
_cell.length_b   1.000
_cell.length_c   1.000
_cell.angle_alpha   90.00
_cell.angle_beta   90.00
_cell.angle_gamma   90.00
#
_symmetry.space_group_name_H-M   'P 1'
#
loop_
_entity.id
_entity.type
_entity.pdbx_description
1 polymer ?
#
loop_
_entity_poly.entity_id
_entity_poly.type
_entity_poly.pdbx_seq_one_letter_code
_entity_poly.pdbx_strand_id
1 'polypeptide(L)'
;VRQDRFGEPIDAWQREVIDTPKIGPKDVLVYVMATGVNYNNVWAALGFPVDVIKDRQKKGEPEDFHAGGSDASGIVWAIGEEVSDVKIGDEVVVHSGWWEPEDPWVLSGKDPMLAPSVRIWGYQTNYGSYCQFAKAQSHQIKKKPKHLTWEEAGCYMLCASTAYRQLMGWAPHSVEKDDVVLVWGAAGGLGAMALQIVSALGGKAIAVISDEDKRQFCLDKGAVGVINRNDFDHWGVMPDTASPEYGNFIKGARAFGKAIWDILGERKNPKIAVSYTHLRAHETFG
;
A
#
# COMPACT_ATOMS: atom_id res chain seq x y z
N VAL A 1 -17.19 -4.87 9.89
CA VAL A 1 -18.13 -5.20 8.81
C VAL A 1 -18.72 -6.59 9.04
N ARG A 2 -19.96 -6.83 8.62
CA ARG A 2 -20.63 -8.14 8.58
C ARG A 2 -21.15 -8.43 7.17
N GLN A 3 -21.42 -9.69 6.87
CA GLN A 3 -21.88 -10.09 5.52
C GLN A 3 -23.20 -9.45 5.10
N ASP A 4 -24.10 -9.22 6.03
CA ASP A 4 -25.40 -8.57 5.81
C ASP A 4 -25.33 -7.05 5.67
N ARG A 5 -24.11 -6.47 5.81
CA ARG A 5 -23.86 -5.03 5.76
C ARG A 5 -22.78 -4.62 4.78
N PHE A 6 -22.44 -5.45 3.81
CA PHE A 6 -21.56 -5.00 2.73
C PHE A 6 -22.21 -3.85 1.96
N GLY A 7 -21.44 -2.81 1.67
CA GLY A 7 -21.91 -1.62 0.99
C GLY A 7 -20.93 -0.46 1.15
N GLU A 8 -21.45 0.75 1.03
CA GLU A 8 -20.63 1.96 1.21
C GLU A 8 -19.95 1.97 2.57
N PRO A 9 -18.69 2.39 2.66
CA PRO A 9 -17.90 2.33 3.90
C PRO A 9 -18.58 2.99 5.09
N ILE A 10 -19.33 4.07 4.86
CA ILE A 10 -20.02 4.81 5.94
C ILE A 10 -21.09 3.96 6.62
N ASP A 11 -21.72 3.05 5.89
CA ASP A 11 -22.78 2.17 6.41
C ASP A 11 -22.21 0.82 6.86
N ALA A 12 -21.22 0.30 6.14
CA ALA A 12 -20.64 -1.01 6.39
C ALA A 12 -19.77 -1.08 7.66
N TRP A 13 -18.98 -0.02 7.94
CA TRP A 13 -18.15 0.07 9.13
C TRP A 13 -18.98 0.56 10.33
N GLN A 14 -19.22 -0.31 11.30
CA GLN A 14 -19.96 0.02 12.52
C GLN A 14 -19.14 -0.36 13.76
N ARG A 15 -19.31 0.42 14.82
CA ARG A 15 -18.70 0.12 16.12
C ARG A 15 -19.49 -0.97 16.82
N GLU A 16 -18.80 -2.03 17.18
CA GLU A 16 -19.35 -3.14 17.95
C GLU A 16 -18.40 -3.53 19.07
N VAL A 17 -18.95 -4.11 20.12
CA VAL A 17 -18.16 -4.75 21.19
C VAL A 17 -17.98 -6.20 20.81
N ILE A 18 -16.74 -6.63 20.74
CA ILE A 18 -16.35 -8.02 20.48
C ILE A 18 -15.36 -8.48 21.55
N ASP A 19 -15.20 -9.77 21.70
CA ASP A 19 -14.17 -10.31 22.59
C ASP A 19 -12.76 -9.95 22.09
N THR A 20 -11.85 -9.69 23.03
CA THR A 20 -10.44 -9.49 22.72
C THR A 20 -9.90 -10.73 22.02
N PRO A 21 -9.21 -10.58 20.88
CA PRO A 21 -8.72 -11.73 20.12
C PRO A 21 -7.73 -12.56 20.94
N LYS A 22 -7.90 -13.88 20.89
CA LYS A 22 -6.91 -14.80 21.46
C LYS A 22 -5.67 -14.83 20.60
N ILE A 23 -4.51 -14.77 21.24
CA ILE A 23 -3.21 -14.84 20.58
C ILE A 23 -2.65 -16.27 20.63
N GLY A 24 -2.02 -16.69 19.54
CA GLY A 24 -1.24 -17.93 19.48
C GLY A 24 0.21 -17.72 19.95
N PRO A 25 1.03 -18.78 19.95
CA PRO A 25 2.39 -18.74 20.48
C PRO A 25 3.30 -17.69 19.82
N LYS A 26 3.09 -17.39 18.53
CA LYS A 26 3.88 -16.43 17.72
C LYS A 26 3.21 -15.09 17.52
N ASP A 27 2.06 -14.87 18.14
CA ASP A 27 1.27 -13.66 17.98
C ASP A 27 1.60 -12.59 19.03
N VAL A 28 1.30 -11.36 18.67
CA VAL A 28 1.38 -10.18 19.53
C VAL A 28 0.03 -9.50 19.55
N LEU A 29 -0.44 -9.14 20.74
CA LEU A 29 -1.61 -8.29 20.93
C LEU A 29 -1.13 -6.84 21.08
N VAL A 30 -1.61 -5.97 20.20
CA VAL A 30 -1.25 -4.54 20.21
C VAL A 30 -2.44 -3.72 20.64
N TYR A 31 -2.28 -2.90 21.70
CA TYR A 31 -3.21 -1.84 22.05
C TYR A 31 -3.02 -0.69 21.06
N VAL A 32 -4.02 -0.46 20.21
CA VAL A 32 -3.93 0.48 19.08
C VAL A 32 -4.09 1.91 19.60
N MET A 33 -3.09 2.74 19.32
CA MET A 33 -3.08 4.16 19.64
C MET A 33 -3.59 5.00 18.47
N ALA A 34 -3.17 4.64 17.22
CA ALA A 34 -3.66 5.25 16.02
C ALA A 34 -3.67 4.24 14.85
N THR A 35 -4.53 4.49 13.87
CA THR A 35 -4.69 3.67 12.67
C THR A 35 -4.85 4.53 11.43
N GLY A 36 -4.22 4.12 10.32
CA GLY A 36 -4.38 4.72 9.01
C GLY A 36 -5.54 4.10 8.22
N VAL A 37 -6.13 4.88 7.34
CA VAL A 37 -7.14 4.40 6.40
C VAL A 37 -6.50 4.10 5.06
N ASN A 38 -6.62 2.85 4.61
CA ASN A 38 -6.13 2.39 3.32
C ASN A 38 -7.30 1.95 2.42
N TYR A 39 -7.12 2.05 1.11
CA TYR A 39 -8.18 1.77 0.15
C TYR A 39 -8.67 0.30 0.16
N ASN A 40 -7.81 -0.65 0.58
CA ASN A 40 -8.21 -2.04 0.76
C ASN A 40 -9.37 -2.20 1.78
N ASN A 41 -9.51 -1.28 2.72
CA ASN A 41 -10.62 -1.29 3.66
C ASN A 41 -11.93 -0.78 3.03
N VAL A 42 -11.86 0.02 1.97
CA VAL A 42 -13.02 0.32 1.12
C VAL A 42 -13.49 -0.96 0.43
N TRP A 43 -12.58 -1.74 -0.14
CA TRP A 43 -12.91 -3.04 -0.73
C TRP A 43 -13.48 -4.02 0.29
N ALA A 44 -12.94 -4.06 1.50
CA ALA A 44 -13.48 -4.90 2.57
C ALA A 44 -14.91 -4.49 2.96
N ALA A 45 -15.21 -3.20 2.97
CA ALA A 45 -16.54 -2.68 3.22
C ALA A 45 -17.53 -3.09 2.12
N LEU A 46 -17.10 -2.99 0.86
CA LEU A 46 -17.91 -3.36 -0.31
C LEU A 46 -18.10 -4.88 -0.46
N GLY A 47 -17.26 -5.71 0.19
CA GLY A 47 -17.20 -7.16 -0.04
C GLY A 47 -16.74 -7.51 -1.46
N PHE A 48 -16.05 -6.59 -2.15
CA PHE A 48 -15.60 -6.71 -3.53
C PHE A 48 -14.19 -6.12 -3.69
N PRO A 49 -13.31 -6.69 -4.51
CA PRO A 49 -13.49 -7.91 -5.34
C PRO A 49 -13.48 -9.22 -4.53
N VAL A 50 -13.17 -9.16 -3.24
CA VAL A 50 -13.11 -10.34 -2.36
C VAL A 50 -14.07 -10.16 -1.18
N ASP A 51 -14.97 -11.13 -0.98
CA ASP A 51 -15.70 -11.27 0.28
C ASP A 51 -14.72 -11.81 1.33
N VAL A 52 -14.14 -10.89 2.09
CA VAL A 52 -13.07 -11.19 3.07
C VAL A 52 -13.55 -12.08 4.22
N ILE A 53 -14.86 -12.10 4.51
CA ILE A 53 -15.44 -12.96 5.56
C ILE A 53 -15.54 -14.39 5.03
N LYS A 54 -16.16 -14.59 3.86
CA LYS A 54 -16.25 -15.93 3.25
C LYS A 54 -14.89 -16.52 2.88
N ASP A 55 -13.94 -15.68 2.43
CA ASP A 55 -12.58 -16.16 2.13
C ASP A 55 -11.91 -16.72 3.39
N ARG A 56 -12.03 -16.04 4.53
CA ARG A 56 -11.50 -16.50 5.81
C ARG A 56 -12.23 -17.74 6.33
N GLN A 57 -13.56 -17.80 6.22
CA GLN A 57 -14.35 -18.95 6.62
C GLN A 57 -13.97 -20.21 5.83
N LYS A 58 -13.69 -20.09 4.52
CA LYS A 58 -13.14 -21.18 3.71
C LYS A 58 -11.77 -21.71 4.19
N LYS A 59 -11.03 -20.88 4.91
CA LYS A 59 -9.74 -21.20 5.51
C LYS A 59 -9.86 -21.66 6.98
N GLY A 60 -11.08 -21.86 7.47
CA GLY A 60 -11.36 -22.38 8.82
C GLY A 60 -11.44 -21.32 9.92
N GLU A 61 -11.44 -20.04 9.59
CA GLU A 61 -11.67 -18.97 10.55
C GLU A 61 -13.19 -18.80 10.76
N PRO A 62 -13.73 -18.94 12.01
CA PRO A 62 -15.17 -19.06 12.21
C PRO A 62 -15.92 -17.72 12.25
N GLU A 63 -15.22 -16.61 12.41
CA GLU A 63 -15.86 -15.32 12.67
C GLU A 63 -16.73 -14.87 11.47
N ASP A 64 -17.94 -14.43 11.77
CA ASP A 64 -18.93 -13.89 10.85
C ASP A 64 -18.81 -12.36 10.65
N PHE A 65 -17.75 -11.77 11.20
CA PHE A 65 -17.44 -10.35 11.10
C PHE A 65 -16.00 -10.13 10.62
N HIS A 66 -15.72 -8.94 10.12
CA HIS A 66 -14.40 -8.48 9.76
C HIS A 66 -14.07 -7.18 10.48
N ALA A 67 -13.02 -7.22 11.31
CA ALA A 67 -12.38 -6.07 11.91
C ALA A 67 -11.13 -5.72 11.08
N GLY A 68 -11.25 -4.69 10.26
CA GLY A 68 -10.23 -4.30 9.28
C GLY A 68 -9.12 -3.43 9.87
N GLY A 69 -8.45 -2.68 8.96
CA GLY A 69 -7.35 -1.78 9.29
C GLY A 69 -5.98 -2.43 9.09
N SER A 70 -5.21 -1.89 8.14
CA SER A 70 -3.93 -2.48 7.68
C SER A 70 -2.71 -1.63 8.04
N ASP A 71 -2.89 -0.58 8.80
CA ASP A 71 -1.84 0.25 9.38
C ASP A 71 -2.14 0.50 10.85
N ALA A 72 -1.14 0.41 11.70
CA ALA A 72 -1.27 0.71 13.12
C ALA A 72 0.01 1.24 13.73
N SER A 73 -0.16 2.12 14.71
CA SER A 73 0.81 2.36 15.76
C SER A 73 0.17 2.02 17.10
N GLY A 74 0.93 1.50 18.05
CA GLY A 74 0.38 1.09 19.32
C GLY A 74 1.44 0.61 20.30
N ILE A 75 0.95 0.03 21.40
CA ILE A 75 1.76 -0.50 22.48
C ILE A 75 1.54 -2.01 22.57
N VAL A 76 2.61 -2.77 22.65
CA VAL A 76 2.54 -4.22 22.86
C VAL A 76 1.86 -4.48 24.20
N TRP A 77 0.69 -5.12 24.15
CA TRP A 77 -0.14 -5.41 25.33
C TRP A 77 0.09 -6.81 25.89
N ALA A 78 0.20 -7.78 24.98
CA ALA A 78 0.50 -9.18 25.33
C ALA A 78 1.30 -9.83 24.21
N ILE A 79 2.05 -10.87 24.54
CA ILE A 79 2.86 -11.65 23.60
C ILE A 79 2.62 -13.14 23.78
N GLY A 80 2.71 -13.91 22.70
CA GLY A 80 2.70 -15.36 22.72
C GLY A 80 3.99 -15.94 23.31
N GLU A 81 3.98 -17.18 23.72
CA GLU A 81 5.08 -17.83 24.45
C GLU A 81 6.37 -18.01 23.64
N GLU A 82 6.26 -18.01 22.29
CA GLU A 82 7.40 -18.12 21.38
C GLU A 82 7.93 -16.74 20.91
N VAL A 83 7.32 -15.64 21.34
CA VAL A 83 7.74 -14.28 20.95
C VAL A 83 8.88 -13.82 21.84
N SER A 84 10.02 -13.47 21.22
CA SER A 84 11.23 -13.04 21.93
C SER A 84 11.83 -11.71 21.45
N ASP A 85 11.38 -11.22 20.30
CA ASP A 85 11.93 -10.04 19.62
C ASP A 85 11.28 -8.72 20.03
N VAL A 86 10.15 -8.80 20.73
CA VAL A 86 9.42 -7.65 21.31
C VAL A 86 8.97 -7.97 22.74
N LYS A 87 8.68 -6.94 23.53
CA LYS A 87 8.21 -7.07 24.92
C LYS A 87 6.99 -6.20 25.18
N ILE A 88 6.23 -6.58 26.20
CA ILE A 88 5.08 -5.80 26.68
C ILE A 88 5.55 -4.39 27.05
N GLY A 89 4.82 -3.38 26.59
CA GLY A 89 5.10 -1.97 26.77
C GLY A 89 5.92 -1.33 25.64
N ASP A 90 6.44 -2.10 24.67
CA ASP A 90 7.15 -1.53 23.51
C ASP A 90 6.19 -0.70 22.64
N GLU A 91 6.65 0.48 22.22
CA GLU A 91 5.97 1.32 21.21
C GLU A 91 6.28 0.79 19.82
N VAL A 92 5.24 0.46 19.07
CA VAL A 92 5.38 -0.29 17.81
C VAL A 92 4.52 0.25 16.68
N VAL A 93 4.90 -0.13 15.45
CA VAL A 93 4.08 -0.08 14.24
C VAL A 93 3.94 -1.48 13.67
N VAL A 94 2.85 -1.73 12.93
CA VAL A 94 2.55 -3.06 12.38
C VAL A 94 2.75 -3.07 10.87
N HIS A 95 3.56 -4.00 10.37
CA HIS A 95 3.72 -4.26 8.94
C HIS A 95 2.54 -5.08 8.43
N SER A 96 2.01 -4.74 7.27
CA SER A 96 0.78 -5.36 6.73
C SER A 96 0.97 -6.76 6.11
N GLY A 97 2.18 -7.20 5.85
CA GLY A 97 2.45 -8.53 5.30
C GLY A 97 2.31 -9.62 6.35
N TRP A 98 1.40 -10.54 6.13
CA TRP A 98 1.17 -11.73 6.94
C TRP A 98 1.43 -12.99 6.10
N TRP A 99 2.06 -14.01 6.67
CA TRP A 99 2.30 -15.32 6.03
C TRP A 99 2.41 -16.42 7.07
N GLU A 100 2.19 -17.66 6.66
CA GLU A 100 2.46 -18.81 7.53
C GLU A 100 3.97 -19.02 7.68
N PRO A 101 4.52 -18.97 8.91
CA PRO A 101 5.95 -19.18 9.14
C PRO A 101 6.46 -20.53 8.65
N GLU A 102 5.59 -21.54 8.66
CA GLU A 102 5.88 -22.92 8.23
C GLU A 102 5.64 -23.15 6.73
N ASP A 103 5.26 -22.13 5.96
CA ASP A 103 5.12 -22.24 4.51
C ASP A 103 6.45 -22.71 3.89
N PRO A 104 6.46 -23.79 3.08
CA PRO A 104 7.68 -24.30 2.47
C PRO A 104 8.45 -23.27 1.64
N TRP A 105 7.74 -22.30 1.05
CA TRP A 105 8.36 -21.18 0.35
C TRP A 105 9.17 -20.31 1.31
N VAL A 106 8.59 -19.96 2.46
CA VAL A 106 9.25 -19.15 3.50
C VAL A 106 10.44 -19.90 4.10
N LEU A 107 10.24 -21.18 4.44
CA LEU A 107 11.30 -22.04 4.98
C LEU A 107 12.46 -22.23 4.01
N SER A 108 12.24 -22.10 2.69
CA SER A 108 13.32 -22.17 1.68
C SER A 108 14.13 -20.87 1.59
N GLY A 109 13.88 -19.86 2.44
CA GLY A 109 14.58 -18.57 2.47
C GLY A 109 14.20 -17.62 1.34
N LYS A 110 13.13 -17.92 0.60
CA LYS A 110 12.60 -17.03 -0.43
C LYS A 110 11.78 -15.89 0.18
N ASP A 111 11.51 -14.87 -0.64
CA ASP A 111 10.75 -13.71 -0.25
C ASP A 111 9.34 -14.09 0.27
N PRO A 112 9.03 -13.88 1.56
CA PRO A 112 7.75 -14.27 2.15
C PRO A 112 6.54 -13.59 1.51
N MET A 113 6.72 -12.38 0.95
CA MET A 113 5.63 -11.66 0.27
C MET A 113 5.23 -12.28 -1.09
N LEU A 114 5.94 -13.31 -1.53
CA LEU A 114 5.60 -14.13 -2.70
C LEU A 114 5.16 -15.55 -2.32
N ALA A 115 5.02 -15.82 -1.02
CA ALA A 115 4.57 -17.13 -0.54
C ALA A 115 3.10 -17.37 -0.91
N PRO A 116 2.70 -18.64 -1.19
CA PRO A 116 1.30 -19.00 -1.39
C PRO A 116 0.38 -18.65 -0.21
N SER A 117 0.92 -18.64 1.01
CA SER A 117 0.21 -18.31 2.24
C SER A 117 0.07 -16.80 2.51
N VAL A 118 0.70 -15.94 1.69
CA VAL A 118 0.68 -14.49 1.95
C VAL A 118 -0.75 -13.92 2.00
N ARG A 119 -0.97 -13.06 2.99
CA ARG A 119 -2.21 -12.28 3.16
C ARG A 119 -1.85 -10.85 3.56
N ILE A 120 -2.77 -9.95 3.34
CA ILE A 120 -2.66 -8.57 3.83
C ILE A 120 -3.38 -8.49 5.17
N TRP A 121 -2.63 -8.16 6.21
CA TRP A 121 -3.14 -7.97 7.57
C TRP A 121 -4.23 -6.91 7.60
N GLY A 122 -5.33 -7.19 8.31
CA GLY A 122 -6.48 -6.31 8.44
C GLY A 122 -7.28 -6.08 7.14
N TYR A 123 -6.94 -6.83 6.06
CA TYR A 123 -7.76 -6.94 4.87
C TYR A 123 -8.16 -8.40 4.61
N GLN A 124 -7.17 -9.29 4.48
CA GLN A 124 -7.40 -10.72 4.28
C GLN A 124 -7.32 -11.51 5.60
N THR A 125 -6.85 -10.88 6.68
CA THR A 125 -6.90 -11.43 8.04
C THR A 125 -7.90 -10.64 8.88
N ASN A 126 -8.39 -11.22 9.97
CA ASN A 126 -9.24 -10.53 10.94
C ASN A 126 -8.41 -9.79 12.02
N TYR A 127 -9.08 -9.03 12.87
CA TYR A 127 -8.51 -8.32 14.02
C TYR A 127 -7.36 -7.37 13.65
N GLY A 128 -7.59 -6.58 12.58
CA GLY A 128 -6.72 -5.48 12.18
C GLY A 128 -6.83 -4.26 13.10
N SER A 129 -6.32 -3.13 12.66
CA SER A 129 -6.19 -1.93 13.49
C SER A 129 -7.48 -1.15 13.76
N TYR A 130 -8.60 -1.51 13.15
CA TYR A 130 -9.90 -0.90 13.50
C TYR A 130 -10.51 -1.53 14.75
N CYS A 131 -9.67 -2.06 15.61
CA CYS A 131 -10.00 -2.59 16.94
C CYS A 131 -9.22 -1.85 18.02
N GLN A 132 -9.71 -1.89 19.24
CA GLN A 132 -8.94 -1.43 20.39
C GLN A 132 -7.68 -2.29 20.62
N PHE A 133 -7.82 -3.61 20.40
CA PHE A 133 -6.73 -4.57 20.43
C PHE A 133 -6.61 -5.28 19.10
N ALA A 134 -5.49 -5.08 18.41
CA ALA A 134 -5.18 -5.72 17.16
C ALA A 134 -4.30 -6.95 17.36
N LYS A 135 -4.52 -8.01 16.55
CA LYS A 135 -3.69 -9.21 16.57
C LYS A 135 -2.76 -9.23 15.35
N ALA A 136 -1.47 -9.38 15.59
CA ALA A 136 -0.46 -9.49 14.54
C ALA A 136 0.58 -10.57 14.91
N GLN A 137 1.31 -11.07 13.92
CA GLN A 137 2.44 -11.98 14.16
C GLN A 137 3.68 -11.16 14.60
N SER A 138 4.60 -11.75 15.36
CA SER A 138 5.79 -11.05 15.89
C SER A 138 6.62 -10.42 14.77
N HIS A 139 6.82 -11.10 13.64
CA HIS A 139 7.58 -10.57 12.51
C HIS A 139 7.00 -9.29 11.90
N GLN A 140 5.69 -9.04 12.06
CA GLN A 140 5.03 -7.82 11.58
C GLN A 140 5.33 -6.61 12.49
N ILE A 141 5.76 -6.86 13.72
CA ILE A 141 5.97 -5.81 14.73
C ILE A 141 7.32 -5.12 14.50
N LYS A 142 7.31 -3.80 14.37
CA LYS A 142 8.50 -2.97 14.23
C LYS A 142 8.47 -1.85 15.24
N LYS A 143 9.64 -1.42 15.72
CA LYS A 143 9.73 -0.28 16.65
C LYS A 143 9.16 0.97 16.00
N LYS A 144 8.31 1.67 16.71
CA LYS A 144 7.83 2.98 16.29
C LYS A 144 9.01 3.97 16.25
N PRO A 145 9.19 4.74 15.15
CA PRO A 145 10.16 5.82 15.12
C PRO A 145 9.85 6.86 16.21
N LYS A 146 10.86 7.19 17.03
CA LYS A 146 10.65 8.07 18.20
C LYS A 146 10.22 9.50 17.85
N HIS A 147 10.58 9.98 16.66
CA HIS A 147 10.26 11.33 16.20
C HIS A 147 8.85 11.46 15.61
N LEU A 148 8.13 10.35 15.38
CA LEU A 148 6.76 10.37 14.87
C LEU A 148 5.75 10.34 16.02
N THR A 149 4.67 11.09 15.86
CA THR A 149 3.47 10.96 16.71
C THR A 149 2.82 9.60 16.50
N TRP A 150 1.80 9.26 17.29
CA TRP A 150 1.04 8.02 17.09
C TRP A 150 0.31 8.03 15.74
N GLU A 151 -0.29 9.16 15.40
CA GLU A 151 -1.05 9.36 14.16
C GLU A 151 -0.15 9.24 12.93
N GLU A 152 1.00 9.90 12.93
CA GLU A 152 1.98 9.80 11.83
C GLU A 152 2.50 8.36 11.69
N ALA A 153 2.82 7.73 12.83
CA ALA A 153 3.30 6.35 12.86
C ALA A 153 2.23 5.32 12.45
N GLY A 154 0.95 5.63 12.69
CA GLY A 154 -0.17 4.75 12.40
C GLY A 154 -0.64 4.74 10.95
N CYS A 155 -0.05 5.54 10.02
CA CYS A 155 -0.59 5.70 8.68
C CYS A 155 0.41 5.53 7.53
N TYR A 156 1.65 5.09 7.78
CA TYR A 156 2.67 5.05 6.73
C TYR A 156 3.15 3.66 6.34
N MET A 157 3.09 2.69 7.25
CA MET A 157 3.83 1.43 7.10
C MET A 157 3.41 0.65 5.86
N LEU A 158 2.11 0.53 5.58
CA LEU A 158 1.64 -0.17 4.37
C LEU A 158 2.16 0.51 3.10
N CYS A 159 1.95 1.82 2.99
CA CYS A 159 2.33 2.58 1.80
C CYS A 159 3.85 2.65 1.64
N ALA A 160 4.59 2.93 2.72
CA ALA A 160 6.05 3.06 2.66
C ALA A 160 6.73 1.73 2.36
N SER A 161 6.33 0.63 3.02
CA SER A 161 6.93 -0.68 2.76
C SER A 161 6.65 -1.18 1.33
N THR A 162 5.44 -0.95 0.83
CA THR A 162 5.08 -1.30 -0.56
C THR A 162 5.88 -0.47 -1.56
N ALA A 163 5.97 0.85 -1.37
CA ALA A 163 6.76 1.72 -2.25
C ALA A 163 8.25 1.35 -2.20
N TYR A 164 8.81 1.16 -0.99
CA TYR A 164 10.20 0.76 -0.82
C TYR A 164 10.51 -0.57 -1.52
N ARG A 165 9.64 -1.58 -1.35
CA ARG A 165 9.80 -2.87 -1.99
C ARG A 165 9.80 -2.75 -3.52
N GLN A 166 8.91 -1.95 -4.10
CA GLN A 166 8.84 -1.76 -5.55
C GLN A 166 10.06 -1.02 -6.10
N LEU A 167 10.59 -0.08 -5.35
CA LEU A 167 11.72 0.75 -5.77
C LEU A 167 13.09 0.10 -5.51
N MET A 168 13.19 -0.78 -4.50
CA MET A 168 14.47 -1.31 -4.01
C MET A 168 14.57 -2.83 -4.02
N GLY A 169 13.45 -3.55 -4.12
CA GLY A 169 13.42 -5.01 -3.93
C GLY A 169 13.84 -5.84 -5.16
N TRP A 170 14.12 -5.22 -6.31
CA TRP A 170 14.21 -5.93 -7.61
C TRP A 170 15.50 -5.62 -8.38
N ALA A 171 16.66 -5.96 -7.82
CA ALA A 171 17.91 -5.80 -8.52
C ALA A 171 17.87 -6.51 -9.90
N PRO A 172 18.37 -5.90 -10.99
CA PRO A 172 19.13 -4.64 -11.06
C PRO A 172 18.25 -3.37 -11.19
N HIS A 173 16.93 -3.48 -11.01
CA HIS A 173 15.97 -2.39 -11.22
C HIS A 173 15.76 -1.51 -9.97
N SER A 174 16.64 -1.61 -8.98
CA SER A 174 16.63 -0.72 -7.81
C SER A 174 16.97 0.72 -8.20
N VAL A 175 16.37 1.66 -7.47
CA VAL A 175 16.66 3.10 -7.63
C VAL A 175 18.05 3.42 -7.13
N GLU A 176 18.82 4.11 -7.94
CA GLU A 176 20.15 4.64 -7.63
C GLU A 176 20.14 6.16 -7.74
N LYS A 177 21.22 6.77 -7.24
CA LYS A 177 21.43 8.22 -7.37
C LYS A 177 21.36 8.64 -8.85
N ASP A 178 20.70 9.78 -9.10
CA ASP A 178 20.48 10.36 -10.42
C ASP A 178 19.55 9.55 -11.37
N ASP A 179 18.97 8.45 -10.90
CA ASP A 179 17.93 7.75 -11.66
C ASP A 179 16.67 8.60 -11.76
N VAL A 180 16.02 8.53 -12.91
CA VAL A 180 14.73 9.18 -13.15
C VAL A 180 13.62 8.16 -12.89
N VAL A 181 12.70 8.52 -12.01
CA VAL A 181 11.53 7.68 -11.64
C VAL A 181 10.24 8.43 -11.95
N LEU A 182 9.40 7.86 -12.80
CA LEU A 182 8.06 8.38 -13.09
C LEU A 182 7.05 7.77 -12.13
N VAL A 183 6.37 8.61 -11.34
CA VAL A 183 5.43 8.16 -10.31
C VAL A 183 4.01 8.56 -10.68
N TRP A 184 3.19 7.58 -11.08
CA TRP A 184 1.76 7.77 -11.35
C TRP A 184 0.94 7.74 -10.06
N GLY A 185 -0.11 8.58 -9.99
CA GLY A 185 -0.89 8.71 -8.78
C GLY A 185 -0.06 9.25 -7.61
N ALA A 186 0.88 10.15 -7.94
CA ALA A 186 1.94 10.61 -7.05
C ALA A 186 1.44 11.28 -5.76
N ALA A 187 0.24 11.88 -5.77
CA ALA A 187 -0.37 12.50 -4.59
C ALA A 187 -1.15 11.51 -3.70
N GLY A 188 -1.29 10.23 -4.10
CA GLY A 188 -1.87 9.20 -3.25
C GLY A 188 -0.89 8.70 -2.19
N GLY A 189 -1.36 7.90 -1.23
CA GLY A 189 -0.53 7.40 -0.12
C GLY A 189 0.75 6.70 -0.60
N LEU A 190 0.63 5.74 -1.53
CA LEU A 190 1.78 5.04 -2.11
C LEU A 190 2.69 5.97 -2.91
N GLY A 191 2.10 6.82 -3.77
CA GLY A 191 2.87 7.75 -4.59
C GLY A 191 3.65 8.76 -3.76
N ALA A 192 3.04 9.32 -2.72
CA ALA A 192 3.70 10.25 -1.81
C ALA A 192 4.89 9.61 -1.07
N MET A 193 4.79 8.33 -0.70
CA MET A 193 5.93 7.60 -0.13
C MET A 193 7.01 7.34 -1.18
N ALA A 194 6.63 7.00 -2.42
CA ALA A 194 7.59 6.80 -3.50
C ALA A 194 8.38 8.07 -3.81
N LEU A 195 7.73 9.24 -3.87
CA LEU A 195 8.42 10.53 -4.07
C LEU A 195 9.49 10.76 -3.00
N GLN A 196 9.15 10.57 -1.74
CA GLN A 196 10.06 10.77 -0.62
C GLN A 196 11.23 9.76 -0.63
N ILE A 197 10.95 8.49 -0.92
CA ILE A 197 11.98 7.44 -1.00
C ILE A 197 12.96 7.73 -2.14
N VAL A 198 12.46 8.04 -3.34
CA VAL A 198 13.31 8.38 -4.50
C VAL A 198 14.18 9.59 -4.21
N SER A 199 13.59 10.65 -3.63
CA SER A 199 14.33 11.86 -3.22
C SER A 199 15.42 11.55 -2.19
N ALA A 200 15.12 10.75 -1.16
CA ALA A 200 16.08 10.35 -0.13
C ALA A 200 17.23 9.51 -0.68
N LEU A 201 17.01 8.75 -1.75
CA LEU A 201 18.03 7.98 -2.46
C LEU A 201 18.86 8.82 -3.46
N GLY A 202 18.54 10.11 -3.59
CA GLY A 202 19.19 11.01 -4.55
C GLY A 202 18.73 10.82 -6.00
N GLY A 203 17.61 10.15 -6.23
CA GLY A 203 16.97 10.02 -7.52
C GLY A 203 16.10 11.25 -7.87
N LYS A 204 15.63 11.31 -9.10
CA LYS A 204 14.80 12.38 -9.67
C LYS A 204 13.38 11.85 -9.89
N ALA A 205 12.46 12.11 -8.93
CA ALA A 205 11.06 11.70 -9.05
C ALA A 205 10.27 12.73 -9.87
N ILE A 206 9.61 12.28 -10.93
CA ILE A 206 8.63 13.08 -11.70
C ILE A 206 7.24 12.59 -11.31
N ALA A 207 6.43 13.48 -10.75
CA ALA A 207 5.08 13.18 -10.32
C ALA A 207 4.09 13.29 -11.49
N VAL A 208 3.19 12.30 -11.64
CA VAL A 208 2.04 12.38 -12.54
C VAL A 208 0.77 12.46 -11.70
N ILE A 209 0.01 13.54 -11.92
CA ILE A 209 -1.22 13.86 -11.19
C ILE A 209 -2.41 13.98 -12.15
N SER A 210 -3.62 14.00 -11.60
CA SER A 210 -4.88 14.24 -12.36
C SER A 210 -5.57 15.54 -11.96
N ASP A 211 -4.98 16.31 -11.03
CA ASP A 211 -5.60 17.49 -10.46
C ASP A 211 -4.49 18.47 -10.09
N GLU A 212 -4.56 19.70 -10.59
CA GLU A 212 -3.52 20.70 -10.42
C GLU A 212 -3.31 21.11 -8.97
N ASP A 213 -4.35 21.05 -8.14
CA ASP A 213 -4.29 21.32 -6.70
C ASP A 213 -3.29 20.44 -5.95
N LYS A 214 -2.92 19.29 -6.55
CA LYS A 214 -1.96 18.33 -5.98
C LYS A 214 -0.50 18.65 -6.32
N ARG A 215 -0.25 19.62 -7.20
CA ARG A 215 1.11 19.94 -7.69
C ARG A 215 2.05 20.31 -6.56
N GLN A 216 1.68 21.28 -5.74
CA GLN A 216 2.54 21.76 -4.67
C GLN A 216 2.83 20.68 -3.64
N PHE A 217 1.82 19.86 -3.29
CA PHE A 217 2.01 18.71 -2.42
C PHE A 217 3.08 17.74 -2.95
N CYS A 218 3.09 17.42 -4.25
CA CYS A 218 4.08 16.54 -4.83
C CYS A 218 5.49 17.15 -4.82
N LEU A 219 5.61 18.45 -5.09
CA LEU A 219 6.89 19.18 -5.00
C LEU A 219 7.43 19.16 -3.56
N ASP A 220 6.59 19.42 -2.57
CA ASP A 220 6.95 19.39 -1.14
C ASP A 220 7.38 17.98 -0.69
N LYS A 221 6.92 16.92 -1.37
CA LYS A 221 7.34 15.53 -1.13
C LYS A 221 8.58 15.11 -1.92
N GLY A 222 9.24 16.03 -2.63
CA GLY A 222 10.52 15.81 -3.27
C GLY A 222 10.45 15.50 -4.77
N ALA A 223 9.31 15.73 -5.43
CA ALA A 223 9.26 15.65 -6.88
C ALA A 223 10.10 16.77 -7.51
N VAL A 224 10.92 16.45 -8.52
CA VAL A 224 11.69 17.43 -9.29
C VAL A 224 10.83 18.16 -10.33
N GLY A 225 9.64 17.61 -10.63
CA GLY A 225 8.65 18.22 -11.50
C GLY A 225 7.35 17.43 -11.49
N VAL A 226 6.30 18.04 -12.03
CA VAL A 226 4.95 17.50 -12.00
C VAL A 226 4.30 17.63 -13.36
N ILE A 227 3.71 16.55 -13.85
CA ILE A 227 2.94 16.47 -15.09
C ILE A 227 1.48 16.21 -14.73
N ASN A 228 0.58 17.06 -15.21
CA ASN A 228 -0.85 16.79 -15.14
C ASN A 228 -1.25 15.89 -16.32
N ARG A 229 -1.74 14.68 -16.05
CA ARG A 229 -2.15 13.76 -17.12
C ARG A 229 -3.32 14.30 -17.97
N ASN A 230 -4.12 15.21 -17.42
CA ASN A 230 -5.27 15.79 -18.12
C ASN A 230 -4.86 16.78 -19.22
N ASP A 231 -3.57 17.16 -19.29
CA ASP A 231 -3.03 17.95 -20.41
C ASP A 231 -2.79 17.11 -21.66
N PHE A 232 -3.09 15.81 -21.61
CA PHE A 232 -2.85 14.84 -22.68
C PHE A 232 -4.09 13.96 -22.90
N ASP A 233 -4.35 13.58 -24.12
CA ASP A 233 -5.54 12.84 -24.58
C ASP A 233 -5.26 11.43 -25.16
N HIS A 234 -4.00 10.94 -25.08
CA HIS A 234 -3.57 9.67 -25.66
C HIS A 234 -3.69 8.47 -24.70
N TRP A 235 -4.53 8.57 -23.67
CA TRP A 235 -4.70 7.50 -22.67
C TRP A 235 -5.64 6.41 -23.17
N GLY A 236 -5.45 5.19 -22.68
CA GLY A 236 -6.26 4.04 -23.03
C GLY A 236 -5.53 3.03 -23.90
N VAL A 237 -6.29 2.22 -24.61
CA VAL A 237 -5.75 1.18 -25.50
C VAL A 237 -5.13 1.84 -26.73
N MET A 238 -3.92 1.44 -27.07
CA MET A 238 -3.27 1.91 -28.31
C MET A 238 -4.09 1.48 -29.52
N PRO A 239 -4.50 2.41 -30.40
CA PRO A 239 -5.23 2.09 -31.61
C PRO A 239 -4.41 1.19 -32.56
N ASP A 240 -5.09 0.46 -33.44
CA ASP A 240 -4.43 -0.28 -34.51
C ASP A 240 -3.52 0.66 -35.33
N THR A 241 -2.34 0.20 -35.69
CA THR A 241 -1.36 0.97 -36.42
C THR A 241 -1.86 1.44 -37.83
N ALA A 242 -2.85 0.75 -38.38
CA ALA A 242 -3.53 1.14 -39.61
C ALA A 242 -4.70 2.12 -39.38
N SER A 243 -5.10 2.35 -38.15
CA SER A 243 -6.21 3.26 -37.78
C SER A 243 -5.79 4.72 -37.95
N PRO A 244 -6.70 5.61 -38.41
CA PRO A 244 -6.46 7.05 -38.46
C PRO A 244 -6.12 7.65 -37.08
N GLU A 245 -6.63 7.06 -35.98
CA GLU A 245 -6.39 7.52 -34.60
C GLU A 245 -4.95 7.26 -34.12
N TYR A 246 -4.24 6.29 -34.75
CA TYR A 246 -2.87 5.94 -34.33
C TYR A 246 -1.92 7.13 -34.38
N GLY A 247 -2.03 7.98 -35.44
CA GLY A 247 -1.21 9.18 -35.57
C GLY A 247 -1.40 10.18 -34.41
N ASN A 248 -2.63 10.37 -33.95
CA ASN A 248 -2.96 11.25 -32.82
C ASN A 248 -2.47 10.65 -31.50
N PHE A 249 -2.68 9.35 -31.29
CA PHE A 249 -2.17 8.63 -30.12
C PHE A 249 -0.65 8.79 -29.98
N ILE A 250 0.11 8.54 -31.05
CA ILE A 250 1.58 8.69 -31.05
C ILE A 250 2.02 10.13 -30.83
N LYS A 251 1.28 11.12 -31.38
CA LYS A 251 1.56 12.54 -31.13
C LYS A 251 1.40 12.88 -29.65
N GLY A 252 0.33 12.43 -29.01
CA GLY A 252 0.10 12.62 -27.57
C GLY A 252 1.17 11.93 -26.72
N ALA A 253 1.52 10.68 -27.03
CA ALA A 253 2.58 9.96 -26.33
C ALA A 253 3.95 10.66 -26.44
N ARG A 254 4.28 11.21 -27.60
CA ARG A 254 5.51 12.01 -27.81
C ARG A 254 5.47 13.31 -27.03
N ALA A 255 4.32 13.98 -26.95
CA ALA A 255 4.16 15.20 -26.16
C ALA A 255 4.37 14.93 -24.65
N PHE A 256 3.83 13.82 -24.14
CA PHE A 256 4.07 13.39 -22.77
C PHE A 256 5.57 13.08 -22.51
N GLY A 257 6.22 12.34 -23.41
CA GLY A 257 7.67 12.09 -23.32
C GLY A 257 8.49 13.39 -23.34
N LYS A 258 8.09 14.37 -24.17
CA LYS A 258 8.73 15.69 -24.19
C LYS A 258 8.57 16.43 -22.86
N ALA A 259 7.40 16.38 -22.23
CA ALA A 259 7.19 17.01 -20.95
C ALA A 259 8.14 16.48 -19.84
N ILE A 260 8.47 15.18 -19.89
CA ILE A 260 9.48 14.58 -19.01
C ILE A 260 10.86 15.21 -19.25
N TRP A 261 11.27 15.34 -20.54
CA TRP A 261 12.56 15.92 -20.89
C TRP A 261 12.64 17.42 -20.56
N ASP A 262 11.56 18.16 -20.75
CA ASP A 262 11.49 19.58 -20.41
C ASP A 262 11.70 19.80 -18.90
N ILE A 263 11.14 18.93 -18.04
CA ILE A 263 11.37 18.94 -16.59
C ILE A 263 12.85 18.64 -16.26
N LEU A 264 13.45 17.68 -16.94
CA LEU A 264 14.83 17.27 -16.68
C LEU A 264 15.88 18.24 -17.28
N GLY A 265 15.51 19.07 -18.25
CA GLY A 265 16.43 19.88 -19.04
C GLY A 265 17.31 19.08 -19.99
N GLU A 266 17.06 17.78 -20.13
CA GLU A 266 17.82 16.87 -21.00
C GLU A 266 16.92 15.76 -21.55
N ARG A 267 17.31 15.16 -22.67
CA ARG A 267 16.62 14.02 -23.27
C ARG A 267 17.01 12.72 -22.57
N LYS A 268 16.35 12.44 -21.44
CA LYS A 268 16.56 11.25 -20.62
C LYS A 268 15.23 10.57 -20.34
N ASN A 269 15.17 9.26 -20.49
CA ASN A 269 13.98 8.48 -20.18
C ASN A 269 14.00 8.03 -18.72
N PRO A 270 12.83 7.87 -18.07
CA PRO A 270 12.76 7.25 -16.76
C PRO A 270 13.36 5.83 -16.82
N LYS A 271 14.19 5.48 -15.84
CA LYS A 271 14.68 4.11 -15.59
C LYS A 271 13.56 3.24 -15.05
N ILE A 272 12.73 3.82 -14.18
CA ILE A 272 11.64 3.14 -13.50
C ILE A 272 10.36 3.97 -13.67
N ALA A 273 9.26 3.30 -14.00
CA ALA A 273 7.92 3.86 -13.93
C ALA A 273 7.08 3.02 -12.96
N VAL A 274 6.55 3.66 -11.92
CA VAL A 274 5.67 3.03 -10.93
C VAL A 274 4.29 3.64 -11.00
N SER A 275 3.27 2.79 -10.99
CA SER A 275 1.87 3.20 -10.97
C SER A 275 1.25 2.78 -9.64
N TYR A 276 0.73 3.76 -8.92
CA TYR A 276 -0.01 3.59 -7.68
C TYR A 276 -1.47 4.03 -7.84
N THR A 277 -1.95 4.05 -9.09
CA THR A 277 -3.37 4.23 -9.34
C THR A 277 -4.09 2.97 -8.92
N HIS A 278 -5.07 3.12 -8.04
CA HIS A 278 -6.07 2.08 -7.88
C HIS A 278 -6.83 2.02 -9.20
N LEU A 279 -6.50 1.02 -10.01
CA LEU A 279 -7.33 0.65 -11.13
C LEU A 279 -8.70 0.34 -10.54
N ARG A 280 -9.69 1.16 -10.84
CA ARG A 280 -11.06 0.80 -10.56
C ARG A 280 -11.27 -0.53 -11.27
N ALA A 281 -11.85 -1.51 -10.57
CA ALA A 281 -12.04 -2.86 -11.12
C ALA A 281 -12.83 -2.87 -12.44
N HIS A 282 -13.43 -1.75 -12.82
CA HIS A 282 -14.13 -1.52 -14.07
C HIS A 282 -13.23 -1.04 -15.23
N GLU A 283 -11.99 -0.65 -14.97
CA GLU A 283 -11.06 -0.12 -16.00
C GLU A 283 -10.10 -1.20 -16.54
N THR A 284 -10.08 -2.40 -15.93
CA THR A 284 -9.14 -3.47 -16.29
C THR A 284 -9.74 -4.58 -17.16
N PHE A 285 -11.05 -4.58 -17.44
CA PHE A 285 -11.73 -5.61 -18.21
C PHE A 285 -12.78 -5.02 -19.15
N GLY A 286 -12.37 -4.05 -19.93
CA GLY A 286 -13.12 -3.58 -21.10
C GLY A 286 -12.43 -4.05 -22.37
#